data_4fbed10c813fea3800869d6371035b65
#
_entry.id   4fbed10c813fea3800869d6371035b65
#
_cell.length_a   1.000
_cell.length_b   1.000
_cell.length_c   1.000
_cell.angle_alpha   90.00
_cell.angle_beta   90.00
_cell.angle_gamma   90.00
#
_symmetry.space_group_name_H-M   'P 1'
#
loop_
_entity.id
_entity.type
_entity.pdbx_description
1 polymer ?
#
loop_
_entity_poly.entity_id
_entity_poly.type
_entity_poly.pdbx_seq_one_letter_code
_entity_poly.pdbx_strand_id
1 'polypeptide(L)'
;EQQLGSEQAQILDAQILILEDEDFLGQVRKGIETEGKSAEAAFTRAMAEALIPLDLSGDGMFRERMTDFRDVEQRVVRALTGGSDPVPVLTEPSILVAPQLTPSETASLELGLVRGFCVDEGGHTGHTAIIARSLGVPAVVGLERAARAIRDGAELAVDGTAGQVVIDPDEATRRRFHVRIERRRRAEERLLKIRDVA
;
A
#
# COMPACT_ATOMS: atom_id res chain seq x y z
N GLU A 1 11.28 6.44 12.79
CA GLU A 1 12.40 5.64 12.24
C GLU A 1 12.49 4.20 12.78
N GLN A 2 11.92 3.84 13.92
CA GLN A 2 12.14 2.51 14.54
C GLN A 2 11.08 1.44 14.26
N GLN A 3 10.08 1.67 13.41
CA GLN A 3 8.99 0.71 13.15
C GLN A 3 8.86 0.21 11.71
N LEU A 4 9.61 0.76 10.78
CA LEU A 4 9.62 0.29 9.39
C LEU A 4 10.67 -0.82 9.24
N GLY A 5 10.27 -2.00 8.77
CA GLY A 5 11.21 -3.07 8.45
C GLY A 5 12.16 -2.65 7.32
N SER A 6 13.31 -3.35 7.19
CA SER A 6 14.36 -3.02 6.21
C SER A 6 13.84 -2.94 4.75
N GLU A 7 12.83 -3.71 4.40
CA GLU A 7 12.21 -3.70 3.06
C GLU A 7 11.41 -2.43 2.79
N GLN A 8 10.74 -1.89 3.80
CA GLN A 8 9.97 -0.64 3.69
C GLN A 8 10.90 0.57 3.56
N ALA A 9 12.03 0.57 4.28
CA ALA A 9 13.06 1.60 4.14
C ALA A 9 13.62 1.62 2.71
N GLN A 10 13.89 0.45 2.10
CA GLN A 10 14.39 0.36 0.73
C GLN A 10 13.41 0.92 -0.32
N ILE A 11 12.10 0.78 -0.11
CA ILE A 11 11.09 1.36 -1.01
C ILE A 11 11.15 2.89 -0.94
N LEU A 12 11.23 3.45 0.25
CA LEU A 12 11.35 4.90 0.44
C LEU A 12 12.67 5.45 -0.12
N ASP A 13 13.77 4.72 0.04
CA ASP A 13 15.07 5.08 -0.54
C ASP A 13 15.00 5.15 -2.07
N ALA A 14 14.30 4.20 -2.71
CA ALA A 14 14.09 4.22 -4.16
C ALA A 14 13.27 5.45 -4.62
N GLN A 15 12.25 5.85 -3.83
CA GLN A 15 11.47 7.06 -4.10
C GLN A 15 12.29 8.35 -3.97
N ILE A 16 13.21 8.41 -2.99
CA ILE A 16 14.12 9.53 -2.81
C ILE A 16 15.04 9.67 -4.01
N LEU A 17 15.60 8.58 -4.53
CA LEU A 17 16.48 8.59 -5.70
C LEU A 17 15.82 9.22 -6.94
N ILE A 18 14.51 9.02 -7.13
CA ILE A 18 13.77 9.66 -8.23
C ILE A 18 13.76 11.18 -8.07
N LEU A 19 13.55 11.66 -6.83
CA LEU A 19 13.50 13.09 -6.53
C LEU A 19 14.86 13.76 -6.49
N GLU A 20 15.95 13.00 -6.43
CA GLU A 20 17.33 13.50 -6.48
C GLU A 20 17.95 13.38 -7.88
N ASP A 21 17.24 12.79 -8.86
CA ASP A 21 17.73 12.67 -10.23
C ASP A 21 17.80 14.04 -10.91
N GLU A 22 19.05 14.46 -11.24
CA GLU A 22 19.29 15.79 -11.81
C GLU A 22 18.72 15.97 -13.21
N ASP A 23 18.67 14.93 -14.03
CA ASP A 23 18.12 14.96 -15.38
C ASP A 23 16.60 15.12 -15.32
N PHE A 24 15.95 14.38 -14.43
CA PHE A 24 14.51 14.49 -14.17
C PHE A 24 14.15 15.90 -13.65
N LEU A 25 14.85 16.39 -12.62
CA LEU A 25 14.64 17.73 -12.08
C LEU A 25 14.96 18.84 -13.10
N GLY A 26 15.94 18.61 -13.98
CA GLY A 26 16.24 19.51 -15.09
C GLY A 26 15.09 19.66 -16.07
N GLN A 27 14.38 18.57 -16.39
CA GLN A 27 13.18 18.61 -17.23
C GLN A 27 12.04 19.37 -16.55
N VAL A 28 11.83 19.17 -15.25
CA VAL A 28 10.82 19.91 -14.48
C VAL A 28 11.12 21.42 -14.49
N ARG A 29 12.38 21.81 -14.18
CA ARG A 29 12.80 23.21 -14.21
C ARG A 29 12.60 23.85 -15.59
N LYS A 30 12.98 23.15 -16.66
CA LYS A 30 12.78 23.63 -18.03
C LYS A 30 11.28 23.87 -18.32
N GLY A 31 10.42 22.96 -17.88
CA GLY A 31 8.96 23.12 -18.02
C GLY A 31 8.45 24.39 -17.34
N ILE A 32 8.98 24.71 -16.16
CA ILE A 32 8.59 25.91 -15.40
C ILE A 32 9.20 27.18 -16.04
N GLU A 33 10.51 27.22 -16.22
CA GLU A 33 11.24 28.42 -16.57
C GLU A 33 11.10 28.81 -18.05
N THR A 34 11.06 27.82 -18.94
CA THR A 34 11.05 28.02 -20.38
C THR A 34 9.67 27.93 -21.00
N GLU A 35 8.83 26.99 -20.51
CA GLU A 35 7.50 26.72 -21.07
C GLU A 35 6.38 27.41 -20.29
N GLY A 36 6.69 28.06 -19.18
CA GLY A 36 5.70 28.81 -18.37
C GLY A 36 4.65 27.92 -17.71
N LYS A 37 4.95 26.65 -17.48
CA LYS A 37 4.03 25.72 -16.79
C LYS A 37 4.05 25.95 -15.29
N SER A 38 2.94 25.62 -14.61
CA SER A 38 2.96 25.51 -13.17
C SER A 38 3.86 24.34 -12.72
N ALA A 39 4.36 24.38 -11.48
CA ALA A 39 5.28 23.38 -10.97
C ALA A 39 4.65 21.97 -10.99
N GLU A 40 3.37 21.85 -10.61
CA GLU A 40 2.64 20.59 -10.65
C GLU A 40 2.48 20.06 -12.08
N ALA A 41 2.16 20.91 -13.05
CA ALA A 41 2.01 20.49 -14.44
C ALA A 41 3.36 20.09 -15.08
N ALA A 42 4.46 20.78 -14.73
CA ALA A 42 5.79 20.45 -15.19
C ALA A 42 6.25 19.12 -14.59
N PHE A 43 6.00 18.88 -13.30
CA PHE A 43 6.35 17.64 -12.60
C PHE A 43 5.57 16.44 -13.16
N THR A 44 4.25 16.54 -13.29
CA THR A 44 3.39 15.49 -13.86
C THR A 44 3.83 15.10 -15.26
N ARG A 45 4.18 16.09 -16.09
CA ARG A 45 4.66 15.81 -17.45
C ARG A 45 6.01 15.10 -17.45
N ALA A 46 6.99 15.58 -16.68
CA ALA A 46 8.30 14.94 -16.58
C ALA A 46 8.18 13.51 -16.09
N MET A 47 7.29 13.26 -15.11
CA MET A 47 7.00 11.91 -14.61
C MET A 47 6.40 11.02 -15.69
N ALA A 48 5.41 11.51 -16.44
CA ALA A 48 4.82 10.75 -17.54
C ALA A 48 5.85 10.40 -18.62
N GLU A 49 6.73 11.32 -18.99
CA GLU A 49 7.79 11.09 -19.98
C GLU A 49 8.82 10.06 -19.46
N ALA A 50 9.18 10.08 -18.18
CA ALA A 50 10.07 9.10 -17.55
C ALA A 50 9.46 7.68 -17.50
N LEU A 51 8.13 7.56 -17.43
CA LEU A 51 7.43 6.28 -17.37
C LEU A 51 7.20 5.61 -18.73
N ILE A 52 7.25 6.35 -19.84
CA ILE A 52 7.03 5.79 -21.19
C ILE A 52 7.90 4.57 -21.49
N PRO A 53 9.23 4.56 -21.25
CA PRO A 53 10.05 3.39 -21.54
C PRO A 53 9.70 2.17 -20.69
N LEU A 54 9.18 2.38 -19.48
CA LEU A 54 8.80 1.33 -18.54
C LEU A 54 7.48 0.65 -18.95
N ASP A 55 6.51 1.41 -19.44
CA ASP A 55 5.21 0.91 -19.90
C ASP A 55 5.34 0.02 -21.15
N LEU A 56 6.28 0.32 -22.03
CA LEU A 56 6.54 -0.43 -23.25
C LEU A 56 7.22 -1.80 -23.02
N SER A 57 7.79 -2.05 -21.84
CA SER A 57 8.54 -3.28 -21.56
C SER A 57 7.66 -4.53 -21.36
N GLY A 58 6.39 -4.35 -20.95
CA GLY A 58 5.43 -5.45 -20.75
C GLY A 58 5.72 -6.39 -19.56
N ASP A 59 6.76 -6.14 -18.77
CA ASP A 59 7.19 -6.97 -17.65
C ASP A 59 6.40 -6.64 -16.38
N GLY A 60 5.94 -7.68 -15.68
CA GLY A 60 5.17 -7.54 -14.42
C GLY A 60 5.90 -6.78 -13.32
N MET A 61 7.23 -6.90 -13.25
CA MET A 61 8.06 -6.17 -12.29
C MET A 61 8.00 -4.65 -12.52
N PHE A 62 7.81 -4.21 -13.76
CA PHE A 62 7.68 -2.78 -14.08
C PHE A 62 6.33 -2.20 -13.65
N ARG A 63 5.26 -3.00 -13.60
CA ARG A 63 3.96 -2.52 -13.11
C ARG A 63 3.99 -2.17 -11.62
N GLU A 64 4.72 -2.94 -10.83
CA GLU A 64 4.91 -2.62 -9.40
C GLU A 64 5.69 -1.31 -9.24
N ARG A 65 6.76 -1.11 -10.02
CA ARG A 65 7.50 0.15 -10.02
C ARG A 65 6.67 1.35 -10.51
N MET A 66 5.78 1.16 -11.47
CA MET A 66 4.84 2.21 -11.92
C MET A 66 3.99 2.75 -10.75
N THR A 67 3.62 1.90 -9.81
CA THR A 67 2.87 2.31 -8.62
C THR A 67 3.71 3.21 -7.72
N ASP A 68 5.00 2.89 -7.54
CA ASP A 68 5.92 3.69 -6.73
C ASP A 68 6.14 5.09 -7.35
N PHE A 69 6.30 5.17 -8.66
CA PHE A 69 6.41 6.46 -9.37
C PHE A 69 5.15 7.31 -9.26
N ARG A 70 3.97 6.69 -9.38
CA ARG A 70 2.69 7.39 -9.20
C ARG A 70 2.49 7.89 -7.78
N ASP A 71 2.96 7.15 -6.79
CA ASP A 71 2.93 7.58 -5.39
C ASP A 71 3.78 8.84 -5.19
N VAL A 72 5.01 8.86 -5.71
CA VAL A 72 5.88 10.05 -5.70
C VAL A 72 5.19 11.24 -6.39
N GLU A 73 4.63 11.02 -7.58
CA GLU A 73 3.92 12.07 -8.33
C GLU A 73 2.77 12.67 -7.50
N GLN A 74 1.90 11.82 -6.96
CA GLN A 74 0.76 12.27 -6.17
C GLN A 74 1.18 13.05 -4.92
N ARG A 75 2.23 12.61 -4.24
CA ARG A 75 2.76 13.30 -3.05
C ARG A 75 3.31 14.66 -3.38
N VAL A 76 4.13 14.77 -4.44
CA VAL A 76 4.70 16.04 -4.87
C VAL A 76 3.61 17.00 -5.33
N VAL A 77 2.67 16.55 -6.17
CA VAL A 77 1.55 17.37 -6.63
C VAL A 77 0.70 17.86 -5.45
N ARG A 78 0.39 16.99 -4.48
CA ARG A 78 -0.33 17.41 -3.27
C ARG A 78 0.44 18.45 -2.45
N ALA A 79 1.74 18.25 -2.26
CA ALA A 79 2.59 19.20 -1.55
C ALA A 79 2.61 20.57 -2.24
N LEU A 80 2.67 20.60 -3.57
CA LEU A 80 2.64 21.82 -4.38
C LEU A 80 1.28 22.53 -4.35
N THR A 81 0.19 21.77 -4.28
CA THR A 81 -1.19 22.31 -4.28
C THR A 81 -1.76 22.58 -2.88
N GLY A 82 -0.97 22.32 -1.82
CA GLY A 82 -1.41 22.51 -0.43
C GLY A 82 -2.44 21.47 0.05
N GLY A 83 -2.54 20.32 -0.64
CA GLY A 83 -3.41 19.21 -0.24
C GLY A 83 -2.87 18.47 0.98
N SER A 84 -3.76 17.96 1.84
CA SER A 84 -3.42 17.04 2.93
C SER A 84 -3.39 15.59 2.42
N ASP A 85 -2.60 14.74 3.07
CA ASP A 85 -2.61 13.30 2.81
C ASP A 85 -4.00 12.72 3.15
N PRO A 86 -4.61 11.93 2.25
CA PRO A 86 -5.95 11.35 2.48
C PRO A 86 -5.92 10.14 3.42
N VAL A 87 -4.82 9.93 4.16
CA VAL A 87 -4.71 8.77 5.05
C VAL A 87 -5.72 8.90 6.19
N PRO A 88 -6.61 7.93 6.37
CA PRO A 88 -7.59 7.97 7.43
C PRO A 88 -6.89 7.91 8.79
N VAL A 89 -7.27 8.80 9.69
CA VAL A 89 -6.85 8.73 11.10
C VAL A 89 -7.65 7.60 11.76
N LEU A 90 -6.96 6.50 12.04
CA LEU A 90 -7.57 5.38 12.76
C LEU A 90 -7.70 5.75 14.24
N THR A 91 -8.90 5.64 14.81
CA THR A 91 -9.18 5.86 16.23
C THR A 91 -9.44 4.56 16.99
N GLU A 92 -9.65 3.45 16.26
CA GLU A 92 -9.93 2.13 16.82
C GLU A 92 -9.34 1.03 15.91
N PRO A 93 -9.19 -0.21 16.41
CA PRO A 93 -8.70 -1.34 15.63
C PRO A 93 -9.58 -1.60 14.40
N SER A 94 -9.03 -1.41 13.18
CA SER A 94 -9.79 -1.41 11.94
C SER A 94 -9.14 -2.24 10.84
N ILE A 95 -9.97 -2.72 9.91
CA ILE A 95 -9.55 -3.29 8.63
C ILE A 95 -9.60 -2.18 7.59
N LEU A 96 -8.49 -1.95 6.91
CA LEU A 96 -8.39 -0.94 5.88
C LEU A 96 -8.89 -1.47 4.54
N VAL A 97 -9.80 -0.71 3.92
CA VAL A 97 -10.35 -1.01 2.61
C VAL A 97 -10.03 0.15 1.67
N ALA A 98 -9.32 -0.13 0.58
CA ALA A 98 -8.91 0.90 -0.36
C ALA A 98 -8.85 0.36 -1.80
N PRO A 99 -8.99 1.22 -2.82
CA PRO A 99 -8.71 0.81 -4.19
C PRO A 99 -7.24 0.39 -4.34
N GLN A 100 -6.34 1.14 -3.78
CA GLN A 100 -4.90 0.91 -3.73
C GLN A 100 -4.35 1.53 -2.46
N LEU A 101 -3.27 0.99 -1.92
CA LEU A 101 -2.50 1.58 -0.83
C LEU A 101 -1.08 1.82 -1.32
N THR A 102 -0.65 3.05 -1.27
CA THR A 102 0.70 3.44 -1.63
C THR A 102 1.67 3.23 -0.44
N PRO A 103 2.98 3.12 -0.69
CA PRO A 103 3.96 3.02 0.38
C PRO A 103 3.89 4.16 1.39
N SER A 104 3.70 5.39 0.91
CA SER A 104 3.62 6.57 1.77
C SER A 104 2.34 6.62 2.61
N GLU A 105 1.20 6.26 2.02
CA GLU A 105 -0.05 6.12 2.79
C GLU A 105 0.10 5.10 3.90
N THR A 106 0.70 3.95 3.58
CA THR A 106 0.91 2.90 4.58
C THR A 106 1.90 3.30 5.68
N ALA A 107 2.96 4.07 5.32
CA ALA A 107 3.93 4.57 6.29
C ALA A 107 3.32 5.61 7.26
N SER A 108 2.26 6.29 6.85
CA SER A 108 1.55 7.30 7.65
C SER A 108 0.46 6.69 8.55
N LEU A 109 0.16 5.38 8.43
CA LEU A 109 -0.86 4.72 9.23
C LEU A 109 -0.40 4.45 10.66
N GLU A 110 -1.35 4.54 11.61
CA GLU A 110 -1.18 4.00 12.96
C GLU A 110 -1.24 2.47 12.91
N LEU A 111 -0.10 1.84 12.58
CA LEU A 111 0.00 0.40 12.31
C LEU A 111 -0.47 -0.48 13.47
N GLY A 112 -0.40 0.02 14.72
CA GLY A 112 -0.90 -0.67 15.90
C GLY A 112 -2.42 -0.88 15.91
N LEU A 113 -3.16 -0.06 15.15
CA LEU A 113 -4.61 -0.15 15.02
C LEU A 113 -5.04 -0.94 13.77
N VAL A 114 -4.14 -1.27 12.85
CA VAL A 114 -4.49 -2.04 11.66
C VAL A 114 -4.71 -3.51 12.00
N ARG A 115 -5.85 -4.07 11.59
CA ARG A 115 -6.24 -5.48 11.79
C ARG A 115 -6.30 -6.27 10.50
N GLY A 116 -6.16 -5.65 9.35
CA GLY A 116 -6.11 -6.30 8.04
C GLY A 116 -6.22 -5.30 6.90
N PHE A 117 -5.99 -5.80 5.69
CA PHE A 117 -6.07 -5.02 4.46
C PHE A 117 -6.96 -5.72 3.44
N CYS A 118 -7.82 -4.94 2.79
CA CYS A 118 -8.67 -5.35 1.67
C CYS A 118 -8.44 -4.35 0.53
N VAL A 119 -7.75 -4.75 -0.53
CA VAL A 119 -7.31 -3.84 -1.58
C VAL A 119 -7.76 -4.33 -2.95
N ASP A 120 -8.32 -3.43 -3.75
CA ASP A 120 -8.84 -3.77 -5.08
C ASP A 120 -7.71 -4.08 -6.06
N GLU A 121 -6.62 -3.30 -6.00
CA GLU A 121 -5.46 -3.47 -6.86
C GLU A 121 -4.27 -4.03 -6.08
N GLY A 122 -3.36 -4.70 -6.80
CA GLY A 122 -2.11 -5.20 -6.23
C GLY A 122 -1.95 -6.72 -6.36
N GLY A 123 -0.73 -7.18 -6.07
CA GLY A 123 -0.33 -8.58 -6.14
C GLY A 123 0.21 -9.10 -4.80
N HIS A 124 0.47 -10.39 -4.74
CA HIS A 124 1.01 -11.05 -3.55
C HIS A 124 2.42 -10.61 -3.16
N THR A 125 3.15 -9.98 -4.07
CA THR A 125 4.49 -9.41 -3.91
C THR A 125 4.45 -7.90 -3.68
N GLY A 126 3.28 -7.26 -3.83
CA GLY A 126 3.12 -5.83 -3.66
C GLY A 126 3.38 -5.38 -2.21
N HIS A 127 3.69 -4.09 -2.03
CA HIS A 127 4.05 -3.51 -0.73
C HIS A 127 2.99 -3.73 0.36
N THR A 128 1.68 -3.67 0.02
CA THR A 128 0.59 -3.96 0.99
C THR A 128 0.69 -5.38 1.55
N ALA A 129 1.01 -6.37 0.70
CA ALA A 129 1.17 -7.75 1.12
C ALA A 129 2.44 -7.95 1.99
N ILE A 130 3.52 -7.22 1.70
CA ILE A 130 4.75 -7.21 2.49
C ILE A 130 4.49 -6.65 3.89
N ILE A 131 3.83 -5.49 3.95
CA ILE A 131 3.49 -4.83 5.21
C ILE A 131 2.54 -5.68 6.05
N ALA A 132 1.48 -6.24 5.45
CA ALA A 132 0.56 -7.13 6.16
C ALA A 132 1.29 -8.33 6.79
N ARG A 133 2.25 -8.91 6.09
CA ARG A 133 3.09 -9.99 6.62
C ARG A 133 3.96 -9.55 7.78
N SER A 134 4.59 -8.38 7.69
CA SER A 134 5.42 -7.83 8.77
C SER A 134 4.60 -7.52 10.03
N LEU A 135 3.35 -7.11 9.87
CA LEU A 135 2.42 -6.87 10.96
C LEU A 135 1.73 -8.14 11.48
N GLY A 136 1.84 -9.25 10.77
CA GLY A 136 1.12 -10.49 11.12
C GLY A 136 -0.40 -10.39 10.94
N VAL A 137 -0.90 -9.46 10.12
CA VAL A 137 -2.34 -9.28 9.86
C VAL A 137 -2.75 -9.85 8.50
N PRO A 138 -4.02 -10.26 8.33
CA PRO A 138 -4.51 -10.75 7.04
C PRO A 138 -4.54 -9.63 5.99
N ALA A 139 -4.21 -9.98 4.73
CA ALA A 139 -4.43 -9.12 3.58
C ALA A 139 -5.07 -9.91 2.44
N VAL A 140 -6.04 -9.29 1.78
CA VAL A 140 -6.62 -9.77 0.53
C VAL A 140 -6.47 -8.66 -0.50
N VAL A 141 -5.80 -8.97 -1.61
CA VAL A 141 -5.53 -8.05 -2.73
C VAL A 141 -6.19 -8.57 -3.99
N GLY A 142 -6.41 -7.69 -4.96
CA GLY A 142 -7.07 -8.07 -6.22
C GLY A 142 -8.60 -8.24 -6.09
N LEU A 143 -9.24 -7.51 -5.18
CA LEU A 143 -10.69 -7.60 -4.94
C LEU A 143 -11.54 -6.86 -5.98
N GLU A 144 -10.91 -6.03 -6.84
CA GLU A 144 -11.50 -5.28 -7.96
C GLU A 144 -12.56 -4.24 -7.59
N ARG A 145 -13.37 -4.46 -6.54
CA ARG A 145 -14.52 -3.60 -6.19
C ARG A 145 -14.77 -3.46 -4.69
N ALA A 146 -13.89 -3.91 -3.83
CA ALA A 146 -14.10 -3.88 -2.38
C ALA A 146 -14.30 -2.45 -1.85
N ALA A 147 -13.48 -1.50 -2.32
CA ALA A 147 -13.57 -0.11 -1.92
C ALA A 147 -14.91 0.57 -2.25
N ARG A 148 -15.64 0.05 -3.24
CA ARG A 148 -16.99 0.54 -3.60
C ARG A 148 -18.11 -0.24 -2.92
N ALA A 149 -17.88 -1.51 -2.60
CA ALA A 149 -18.89 -2.40 -2.05
C ALA A 149 -18.97 -2.33 -0.53
N ILE A 150 -17.85 -2.04 0.14
CA ILE A 150 -17.74 -2.00 1.60
C ILE A 150 -17.94 -0.58 2.08
N ARG A 151 -18.89 -0.38 2.99
CA ARG A 151 -19.16 0.92 3.62
C ARG A 151 -18.22 1.11 4.80
N ASP A 152 -17.89 2.35 5.08
CA ASP A 152 -17.18 2.69 6.31
C ASP A 152 -17.96 2.25 7.56
N GLY A 153 -17.27 1.65 8.52
CA GLY A 153 -17.89 1.06 9.71
C GLY A 153 -18.53 -0.31 9.52
N ALA A 154 -18.50 -0.92 8.32
CA ALA A 154 -18.99 -2.28 8.11
C ALA A 154 -18.16 -3.32 8.87
N GLU A 155 -18.79 -4.35 9.39
CA GLU A 155 -18.09 -5.48 9.99
C GLU A 155 -17.55 -6.42 8.89
N LEU A 156 -16.26 -6.76 8.98
CA LEU A 156 -15.60 -7.61 7.98
C LEU A 156 -14.99 -8.86 8.64
N ALA A 157 -15.13 -10.00 7.97
CA ALA A 157 -14.36 -11.19 8.26
C ALA A 157 -13.37 -11.46 7.11
N VAL A 158 -12.07 -11.42 7.41
CA VAL A 158 -10.99 -11.51 6.40
C VAL A 158 -10.14 -12.75 6.63
N ASP A 159 -9.99 -13.57 5.59
CA ASP A 159 -9.07 -14.71 5.55
C ASP A 159 -8.06 -14.51 4.42
N GLY A 160 -6.89 -13.95 4.77
CA GLY A 160 -5.80 -13.71 3.82
C GLY A 160 -5.18 -14.98 3.22
N THR A 161 -5.38 -16.13 3.86
CA THR A 161 -4.89 -17.42 3.33
C THR A 161 -5.81 -17.96 2.25
N ALA A 162 -7.13 -17.82 2.46
CA ALA A 162 -8.14 -18.25 1.50
C ALA A 162 -8.47 -17.16 0.45
N GLY A 163 -7.93 -15.94 0.60
CA GLY A 163 -8.28 -14.79 -0.25
C GLY A 163 -9.76 -14.41 -0.13
N GLN A 164 -10.36 -14.54 1.07
CA GLN A 164 -11.78 -14.38 1.28
C GLN A 164 -12.10 -13.19 2.20
N VAL A 165 -13.03 -12.35 1.76
CA VAL A 165 -13.64 -11.26 2.55
C VAL A 165 -15.13 -11.47 2.62
N VAL A 166 -15.70 -11.39 3.81
CA VAL A 166 -17.17 -11.45 4.03
C VAL A 166 -17.61 -10.16 4.70
N ILE A 167 -18.57 -9.47 4.09
CA ILE A 167 -19.14 -8.22 4.58
C ILE A 167 -20.34 -8.58 5.46
N ASP A 168 -20.47 -7.92 6.61
CA ASP A 168 -21.55 -8.12 7.58
C ASP A 168 -21.81 -9.61 7.87
N PRO A 169 -20.78 -10.36 8.36
CA PRO A 169 -20.88 -11.80 8.53
C PRO A 169 -21.95 -12.17 9.55
N ASP A 170 -22.76 -13.19 9.24
CA ASP A 170 -23.69 -13.77 10.20
C ASP A 170 -22.95 -14.50 11.33
N GLU A 171 -23.67 -14.85 12.38
CA GLU A 171 -23.12 -15.51 13.57
C GLU A 171 -22.41 -16.83 13.25
N ALA A 172 -22.91 -17.60 12.28
CA ALA A 172 -22.29 -18.87 11.87
C ALA A 172 -20.95 -18.61 11.16
N THR A 173 -20.89 -17.59 10.32
CA THR A 173 -19.68 -17.16 9.62
C THR A 173 -18.65 -16.60 10.60
N ARG A 174 -19.05 -15.74 11.55
CA ARG A 174 -18.15 -15.24 12.61
C ARG A 174 -17.49 -16.40 13.37
N ARG A 175 -18.28 -17.40 13.79
CA ARG A 175 -17.77 -18.58 14.49
C ARG A 175 -16.75 -19.36 13.64
N ARG A 176 -17.03 -19.56 12.34
CA ARG A 176 -16.10 -20.23 11.44
C ARG A 176 -14.75 -19.50 11.33
N PHE A 177 -14.79 -18.18 11.16
CA PHE A 177 -13.58 -17.38 11.08
C PHE A 177 -12.82 -17.37 12.41
N HIS A 178 -13.50 -17.26 13.52
CA HIS A 178 -12.90 -17.31 14.86
C HIS A 178 -12.15 -18.63 15.08
N VAL A 179 -12.74 -19.75 14.73
CA VAL A 179 -12.11 -21.08 14.83
C VAL A 179 -10.85 -21.17 13.93
N ARG A 180 -10.88 -20.57 12.73
CA ARG A 180 -9.70 -20.53 11.84
C ARG A 180 -8.57 -19.69 12.42
N ILE A 181 -8.89 -18.51 12.92
CA ILE A 181 -7.93 -17.62 13.57
C ILE A 181 -7.26 -18.33 14.76
N GLU A 182 -8.03 -18.94 15.63
CA GLU A 182 -7.50 -19.66 16.80
C GLU A 182 -6.61 -20.85 16.39
N ARG A 183 -6.99 -21.61 15.37
CA ARG A 183 -6.17 -22.71 14.85
C ARG A 183 -4.85 -22.22 14.30
N ARG A 184 -4.86 -21.11 13.55
CA ARG A 184 -3.66 -20.49 12.98
C ARG A 184 -2.74 -19.99 14.09
N ARG A 185 -3.25 -19.23 15.04
CA ARG A 185 -2.48 -18.73 16.19
C ARG A 185 -1.77 -19.86 16.92
N ARG A 186 -2.48 -20.95 17.22
CA ARG A 186 -1.89 -22.12 17.89
C ARG A 186 -0.83 -22.82 17.04
N ALA A 187 -0.98 -22.84 15.72
CA ALA A 187 0.05 -23.41 14.82
C ALA A 187 1.31 -22.54 14.80
N GLU A 188 1.17 -21.23 14.72
CA GLU A 188 2.29 -20.27 14.79
C GLU A 188 3.01 -20.33 16.12
N GLU A 189 2.31 -20.39 17.25
CA GLU A 189 2.89 -20.54 18.58
C GLU A 189 3.69 -21.85 18.72
N ARG A 190 3.24 -22.96 18.09
CA ARG A 190 3.99 -24.21 18.08
C ARG A 190 5.26 -24.11 17.26
N LEU A 191 5.23 -23.46 16.11
CA LEU A 191 6.41 -23.26 15.25
C LEU A 191 7.47 -22.38 15.92
N LEU A 192 7.05 -21.32 16.61
CA LEU A 192 7.95 -20.47 17.39
C LEU A 192 8.64 -21.27 18.50
N LYS A 193 7.92 -22.08 19.24
CA LYS A 193 8.50 -22.94 20.30
C LYS A 193 9.51 -23.94 19.77
N ILE A 194 9.34 -24.47 18.55
CA ILE A 194 10.29 -25.42 17.94
C ILE A 194 11.56 -24.67 17.50
N ARG A 195 11.42 -23.45 16.98
CA ARG A 195 12.57 -22.64 16.55
C ARG A 195 13.47 -22.24 17.73
N ASP A 196 12.88 -21.94 18.89
CA ASP A 196 13.63 -21.51 20.08
C ASP A 196 14.31 -22.66 20.84
N VAL A 197 14.10 -23.92 20.41
CA VAL A 197 14.71 -25.15 21.01
C VAL A 197 15.81 -25.73 20.10
N ALA A 198 15.95 -25.26 18.86
CA ALA A 198 16.99 -25.69 17.91
C ALA A 198 18.15 -24.70 17.85
#